data_4c09666eaacac3979a9f9776fe03489c
#
_entry.id   4c09666eaacac3979a9f9776fe03489c
#
_cell.length_a   1.000
_cell.length_b   1.000
_cell.length_c   1.000
_cell.angle_alpha   90.00
_cell.angle_beta   90.00
_cell.angle_gamma   90.00
#
_symmetry.space_group_name_H-M   'P 1'
#
loop_
_entity.id
_entity.type
_entity.pdbx_description
1 polymer ?
#
loop_
_entity_poly.entity_id
_entity_poly.type
_entity_poly.pdbx_seq_one_letter_code
_entity_poly.pdbx_strand_id
1 'polypeptide(L)'
;MRRITFIAIFAVALITAPNRVDAGGSCPQYEKVLARYFPAATVKTFSRIAYRESRCNPKSISAVRKSTGYPDVGLLQIQGSWRTVTYRVCRLKPTERHITALTRLDCHLRVARYLYDNGGLGHWRATSGKK
;
A
#
# COMPACT_ATOMS: atom_id res chain seq x y z
N MET A 1 -38.61 -63.52 8.04
CA MET A 1 -37.70 -62.91 7.12
C MET A 1 -37.60 -61.41 7.44
N ARG A 2 -36.52 -60.95 8.09
CA ARG A 2 -36.33 -59.54 8.43
C ARG A 2 -35.59 -58.88 7.29
N ARG A 3 -36.21 -57.90 6.64
CA ARG A 3 -35.55 -57.04 5.62
C ARG A 3 -34.78 -55.98 6.34
N ILE A 4 -33.45 -56.00 6.21
CA ILE A 4 -32.55 -54.98 6.71
C ILE A 4 -32.42 -53.90 5.62
N THR A 5 -32.99 -52.74 5.89
CA THR A 5 -32.87 -51.56 5.02
C THR A 5 -31.59 -50.85 5.35
N PHE A 6 -30.63 -50.88 4.46
CA PHE A 6 -29.39 -50.06 4.57
C PHE A 6 -29.73 -48.63 4.18
N ILE A 7 -29.64 -47.72 5.14
CA ILE A 7 -29.71 -46.29 4.88
C ILE A 7 -28.26 -45.82 4.54
N ALA A 8 -28.04 -45.51 3.29
CA ALA A 8 -26.78 -44.89 2.85
C ALA A 8 -26.80 -43.44 3.28
N ILE A 9 -25.96 -43.08 4.26
CA ILE A 9 -25.72 -41.70 4.64
C ILE A 9 -24.74 -41.14 3.65
N PHE A 10 -25.19 -40.28 2.73
CA PHE A 10 -24.33 -39.48 1.88
C PHE A 10 -23.76 -38.32 2.73
N ALA A 11 -22.53 -38.44 3.15
CA ALA A 11 -21.77 -37.30 3.71
C ALA A 11 -21.47 -36.31 2.59
N VAL A 12 -22.20 -35.20 2.55
CA VAL A 12 -21.87 -34.06 1.70
C VAL A 12 -20.63 -33.38 2.31
N ALA A 13 -19.48 -33.67 1.77
CA ALA A 13 -18.28 -32.92 2.09
C ALA A 13 -18.46 -31.49 1.55
N LEU A 14 -18.66 -30.52 2.44
CA LEU A 14 -18.55 -29.10 2.14
C LEU A 14 -17.09 -28.82 1.79
N ILE A 15 -16.80 -28.83 0.50
CA ILE A 15 -15.52 -28.32 -0.02
C ILE A 15 -15.59 -26.80 0.16
N THR A 16 -15.08 -26.31 1.28
CA THR A 16 -14.77 -24.89 1.40
C THR A 16 -13.68 -24.59 0.40
N ALA A 17 -14.04 -23.88 -0.68
CA ALA A 17 -13.05 -23.36 -1.61
C ALA A 17 -12.02 -22.54 -0.79
N PRO A 18 -10.71 -22.76 -0.97
CA PRO A 18 -9.71 -21.91 -0.32
C PRO A 18 -10.02 -20.48 -0.76
N ASN A 19 -10.21 -19.58 0.22
CA ASN A 19 -10.26 -18.16 -0.05
C ASN A 19 -9.09 -17.87 -0.95
N ARG A 20 -9.35 -17.48 -2.20
CA ARG A 20 -8.31 -16.96 -3.08
C ARG A 20 -7.75 -15.77 -2.32
N VAL A 21 -6.55 -15.94 -1.75
CA VAL A 21 -5.76 -14.82 -1.26
C VAL A 21 -5.66 -13.91 -2.46
N ASP A 22 -6.37 -12.80 -2.38
CA ASP A 22 -6.45 -11.82 -3.44
C ASP A 22 -5.00 -11.53 -3.85
N ALA A 23 -4.63 -11.73 -5.14
CA ALA A 23 -3.28 -11.46 -5.66
C ALA A 23 -2.90 -9.96 -5.49
N GLY A 24 -3.82 -9.16 -4.95
CA GLY A 24 -3.68 -7.79 -4.52
C GLY A 24 -3.90 -7.66 -3.01
N GLY A 25 -2.94 -8.12 -2.19
CA GLY A 25 -2.96 -7.86 -0.76
C GLY A 25 -3.13 -6.37 -0.44
N SER A 26 -3.51 -6.07 0.79
CA SER A 26 -3.67 -4.72 1.30
C SER A 26 -2.96 -4.56 2.64
N CYS A 27 -2.92 -3.34 3.16
CA CYS A 27 -2.33 -3.00 4.45
C CYS A 27 -3.42 -2.48 5.41
N PRO A 28 -4.33 -3.34 5.93
CA PRO A 28 -5.44 -2.90 6.76
C PRO A 28 -4.99 -2.12 8.00
N GLN A 29 -3.83 -2.44 8.56
CA GLN A 29 -3.23 -1.77 9.71
C GLN A 29 -2.94 -0.29 9.46
N TYR A 30 -2.82 0.15 8.21
CA TYR A 30 -2.59 1.54 7.85
C TYR A 30 -3.84 2.29 7.39
N GLU A 31 -4.97 1.62 7.19
CA GLU A 31 -6.18 2.27 6.65
C GLU A 31 -6.71 3.40 7.52
N LYS A 32 -6.64 3.25 8.85
CA LYS A 32 -7.04 4.30 9.79
C LYS A 32 -6.17 5.57 9.66
N VAL A 33 -4.88 5.43 9.48
CA VAL A 33 -3.99 6.58 9.29
C VAL A 33 -4.09 7.14 7.89
N LEU A 34 -4.24 6.30 6.86
CA LEU A 34 -4.48 6.75 5.48
C LEU A 34 -5.75 7.62 5.38
N ALA A 35 -6.81 7.27 6.11
CA ALA A 35 -8.05 8.04 6.14
C ALA A 35 -7.90 9.46 6.71
N ARG A 36 -6.80 9.77 7.41
CA ARG A 36 -6.50 11.13 7.86
C ARG A 36 -5.90 12.01 6.77
N TYR A 37 -5.35 11.41 5.73
CA TYR A 37 -4.63 12.13 4.66
C TYR A 37 -5.36 12.07 3.32
N PHE A 38 -6.17 11.05 3.08
CA PHE A 38 -6.80 10.82 1.78
C PHE A 38 -8.33 10.74 1.89
N PRO A 39 -9.05 11.08 0.80
CA PRO A 39 -10.51 10.90 0.77
C PRO A 39 -10.91 9.45 1.08
N ALA A 40 -11.99 9.28 1.84
CA ALA A 40 -12.45 7.96 2.28
C ALA A 40 -12.58 6.94 1.14
N ALA A 41 -13.07 7.36 -0.02
CA ALA A 41 -13.23 6.52 -1.20
C ALA A 41 -11.90 5.97 -1.77
N THR A 42 -10.75 6.57 -1.43
CA THR A 42 -9.42 6.19 -1.93
C THR A 42 -8.60 5.36 -0.94
N VAL A 43 -9.03 5.26 0.31
CA VAL A 43 -8.27 4.58 1.37
C VAL A 43 -7.95 3.13 1.02
N LYS A 44 -8.93 2.37 0.53
CA LYS A 44 -8.72 0.98 0.10
C LYS A 44 -7.75 0.88 -1.08
N THR A 45 -7.76 1.83 -1.98
CA THR A 45 -6.81 1.90 -3.09
C THR A 45 -5.40 2.14 -2.58
N PHE A 46 -5.19 3.11 -1.69
CA PHE A 46 -3.88 3.35 -1.08
C PHE A 46 -3.39 2.20 -0.20
N SER A 47 -4.29 1.50 0.47
CA SER A 47 -3.95 0.28 1.21
C SER A 47 -3.38 -0.81 0.29
N ARG A 48 -3.97 -1.02 -0.89
CA ARG A 48 -3.43 -1.95 -1.90
C ARG A 48 -2.13 -1.45 -2.52
N ILE A 49 -2.01 -0.16 -2.79
CA ILE A 49 -0.75 0.44 -3.27
C ILE A 49 0.36 0.18 -2.26
N ALA A 50 0.14 0.47 -0.98
CA ALA A 50 1.11 0.23 0.09
C ALA A 50 1.60 -1.23 0.12
N TYR A 51 0.70 -2.18 -0.05
CA TYR A 51 1.07 -3.59 -0.13
C TYR A 51 1.95 -3.89 -1.36
N ARG A 52 1.59 -3.39 -2.52
CA ARG A 52 2.33 -3.64 -3.78
C ARG A 52 3.68 -2.94 -3.80
N GLU A 53 3.74 -1.73 -3.24
CA GLU A 53 4.96 -0.91 -3.26
C GLU A 53 5.98 -1.36 -2.20
N SER A 54 5.55 -1.63 -0.97
CA SER A 54 6.47 -1.83 0.15
C SER A 54 6.18 -3.06 1.00
N ARG A 55 5.15 -3.85 0.67
CA ARG A 55 4.65 -4.93 1.56
C ARG A 55 4.30 -4.42 2.95
N CYS A 56 3.66 -3.25 3.00
CA CYS A 56 3.26 -2.58 4.24
C CYS A 56 4.44 -2.13 5.12
N ASN A 57 5.63 -1.92 4.55
CA ASN A 57 6.79 -1.48 5.31
C ASN A 57 7.05 0.02 5.11
N PRO A 58 6.77 0.88 6.11
CA PRO A 58 6.99 2.33 5.98
C PRO A 58 8.47 2.72 5.92
N LYS A 59 9.38 1.82 6.27
CA LYS A 59 10.84 2.04 6.23
C LYS A 59 11.52 1.44 5.00
N SER A 60 10.74 0.93 4.04
CA SER A 60 11.29 0.35 2.83
C SER A 60 12.03 1.39 2.00
N ILE A 61 13.23 1.06 1.56
CA ILE A 61 14.06 1.88 0.66
C ILE A 61 14.52 0.97 -0.47
N SER A 62 14.20 1.34 -1.72
CA SER A 62 14.61 0.59 -2.90
C SER A 62 16.07 0.86 -3.28
N ALA A 63 16.58 0.13 -4.27
CA ALA A 63 17.82 0.51 -4.93
C ALA A 63 17.70 1.90 -5.58
N VAL A 64 18.82 2.61 -5.66
CA VAL A 64 18.89 3.92 -6.32
C VAL A 64 18.57 3.77 -7.81
N ARG A 65 17.65 4.58 -8.31
CA ARG A 65 17.34 4.63 -9.75
C ARG A 65 18.42 5.39 -10.49
N LYS A 66 19.00 4.81 -11.52
CA LYS A 66 20.02 5.47 -12.36
C LYS A 66 19.50 6.77 -13.00
N SER A 67 18.21 6.81 -13.37
CA SER A 67 17.58 7.95 -14.04
C SER A 67 17.46 9.20 -13.16
N THR A 68 17.35 9.04 -11.84
CA THR A 68 17.12 10.15 -10.89
C THR A 68 18.23 10.32 -9.86
N GLY A 69 19.05 9.30 -9.65
CA GLY A 69 20.05 9.27 -8.58
C GLY A 69 19.48 9.07 -7.17
N TYR A 70 18.17 8.72 -7.05
CA TYR A 70 17.49 8.53 -5.78
C TYR A 70 16.74 7.21 -5.71
N PRO A 71 16.57 6.63 -4.49
CA PRO A 71 15.71 5.48 -4.27
C PRO A 71 14.23 5.88 -4.20
N ASP A 72 13.36 4.88 -4.26
CA ASP A 72 11.98 5.00 -3.81
C ASP A 72 11.91 4.68 -2.32
N VAL A 73 11.11 5.41 -1.55
CA VAL A 73 11.15 5.40 -0.08
C VAL A 73 9.77 5.25 0.53
N GLY A 74 9.67 4.43 1.56
CA GLY A 74 8.56 4.38 2.49
C GLY A 74 7.38 3.53 2.05
N LEU A 75 6.27 3.71 2.76
CA LEU A 75 5.06 2.89 2.62
C LEU A 75 4.51 2.86 1.19
N LEU A 76 4.49 4.01 0.52
CA LEU A 76 3.95 4.21 -0.83
C LEU A 76 5.06 4.38 -1.88
N GLN A 77 6.31 4.11 -1.53
CA GLN A 77 7.49 4.18 -2.40
C GLN A 77 7.59 5.51 -3.18
N ILE A 78 7.65 6.60 -2.43
CA ILE A 78 7.84 7.94 -3.01
C ILE A 78 9.26 8.07 -3.52
N GLN A 79 9.40 8.50 -4.77
CA GLN A 79 10.70 8.73 -5.42
C GLN A 79 11.46 9.87 -4.71
N GLY A 80 12.71 9.60 -4.32
CA GLY A 80 13.53 10.55 -3.55
C GLY A 80 13.87 11.85 -4.28
N SER A 81 13.67 11.91 -5.60
CA SER A 81 13.81 13.16 -6.38
C SER A 81 12.80 14.25 -6.00
N TRP A 82 11.71 13.91 -5.29
CA TRP A 82 10.78 14.88 -4.69
C TRP A 82 11.37 15.62 -3.48
N ARG A 83 12.66 15.88 -3.52
CA ARG A 83 13.43 16.50 -2.45
C ARG A 83 12.84 17.85 -2.01
N THR A 84 12.67 18.79 -2.95
CA THR A 84 12.16 20.14 -2.66
C THR A 84 10.75 20.10 -2.05
N VAL A 85 9.87 19.26 -2.59
CA VAL A 85 8.52 19.04 -2.03
C VAL A 85 8.60 18.49 -0.62
N THR A 86 9.47 17.50 -0.39
CA THR A 86 9.65 16.88 0.94
C THR A 86 10.10 17.89 1.97
N TYR A 87 11.13 18.71 1.67
CA TYR A 87 11.57 19.77 2.58
C TYR A 87 10.45 20.74 2.94
N ARG A 88 9.70 21.19 1.94
CA ARG A 88 8.62 22.16 2.14
C ARG A 88 7.45 21.58 2.91
N VAL A 89 6.93 20.43 2.49
CA VAL A 89 5.71 19.83 3.03
C VAL A 89 5.92 19.29 4.45
N CYS A 90 7.10 18.71 4.70
CA CYS A 90 7.47 18.19 6.01
C CYS A 90 8.13 19.24 6.92
N ARG A 91 8.36 20.46 6.43
CA ARG A 91 9.02 21.55 7.17
C ARG A 91 10.37 21.11 7.74
N LEU A 92 11.17 20.45 6.90
CA LEU A 92 12.48 19.93 7.30
C LEU A 92 13.47 21.09 7.49
N LYS A 93 14.35 20.94 8.50
CA LYS A 93 15.52 21.79 8.65
C LYS A 93 16.54 21.45 7.55
N PRO A 94 17.41 22.40 7.14
CA PRO A 94 18.44 22.16 6.13
C PRO A 94 19.40 21.01 6.46
N THR A 95 19.57 20.71 7.76
CA THR A 95 20.40 19.61 8.27
C THR A 95 19.75 18.24 8.23
N GLU A 96 18.44 18.18 8.04
CA GLU A 96 17.70 16.91 7.97
C GLU A 96 17.82 16.30 6.57
N ARG A 97 17.89 14.97 6.53
CA ARG A 97 17.96 14.22 5.27
C ARG A 97 16.54 13.87 4.81
N HIS A 98 16.16 14.29 3.61
CA HIS A 98 14.80 14.06 3.08
C HIS A 98 14.49 12.57 2.87
N ILE A 99 15.48 11.74 2.51
CA ILE A 99 15.29 10.29 2.39
C ILE A 99 14.92 9.68 3.74
N THR A 100 15.62 10.06 4.81
CA THR A 100 15.28 9.62 6.18
C THR A 100 13.91 10.14 6.60
N ALA A 101 13.57 11.38 6.27
CA ALA A 101 12.28 11.97 6.57
C ALA A 101 11.12 11.21 5.90
N LEU A 102 11.31 10.73 4.67
CA LEU A 102 10.33 9.92 3.94
C LEU A 102 10.09 8.53 4.55
N THR A 103 10.92 8.06 5.46
CA THR A 103 10.65 6.85 6.25
C THR A 103 9.77 7.10 7.48
N ARG A 104 9.54 8.36 7.84
CA ARG A 104 8.59 8.74 8.88
C ARG A 104 7.19 8.85 8.29
N LEU A 105 6.24 8.14 8.85
CA LEU A 105 4.92 7.96 8.27
C LEU A 105 4.15 9.28 8.08
N ASP A 106 4.22 10.21 9.03
CA ASP A 106 3.55 11.51 8.93
C ASP A 106 4.09 12.38 7.79
N CYS A 107 5.42 12.52 7.67
CA CYS A 107 6.05 13.22 6.57
C CYS A 107 5.75 12.54 5.23
N HIS A 108 5.90 11.23 5.18
CA HIS A 108 5.62 10.41 4.00
C HIS A 108 4.20 10.64 3.47
N LEU A 109 3.20 10.56 4.34
CA LEU A 109 1.80 10.70 3.94
C LEU A 109 1.43 12.15 3.57
N ARG A 110 2.08 13.16 4.15
CA ARG A 110 1.94 14.56 3.69
C ARG A 110 2.48 14.74 2.27
N VAL A 111 3.65 14.18 1.97
CA VAL A 111 4.21 14.22 0.62
C VAL A 111 3.32 13.44 -0.35
N ALA A 112 2.88 12.24 0.02
CA ALA A 112 1.97 11.45 -0.78
C ALA A 112 0.65 12.19 -1.06
N ARG A 113 0.09 12.89 -0.07
CA ARG A 113 -1.10 13.72 -0.25
C ARG A 113 -0.85 14.87 -1.24
N TYR A 114 0.29 15.55 -1.13
CA TYR A 114 0.68 16.57 -2.11
C TYR A 114 0.73 16.01 -3.53
N LEU A 115 1.35 14.86 -3.72
CA LEU A 115 1.44 14.20 -5.02
C LEU A 115 0.05 13.80 -5.55
N TYR A 116 -0.82 13.31 -4.69
CA TYR A 116 -2.19 12.97 -5.03
C TYR A 116 -3.01 14.20 -5.43
N ASP A 117 -2.90 15.29 -4.71
CA ASP A 117 -3.60 16.55 -5.02
C ASP A 117 -3.14 17.16 -6.36
N ASN A 118 -1.91 16.92 -6.78
CA ASN A 118 -1.33 17.48 -8.00
C ASN A 118 -1.30 16.51 -9.20
N GLY A 119 -1.58 15.24 -9.00
CA GLY A 119 -1.51 14.24 -10.07
C GLY A 119 -2.40 13.01 -9.88
N GLY A 120 -3.30 13.04 -8.89
CA GLY A 120 -4.17 11.91 -8.57
C GLY A 120 -3.35 10.65 -8.26
N LEU A 121 -3.75 9.54 -8.84
CA LEU A 121 -3.04 8.26 -8.73
C LEU A 121 -1.90 8.09 -9.76
N GLY A 122 -1.55 9.15 -10.50
CA GLY A 122 -0.56 9.09 -11.57
C GLY A 122 0.81 8.57 -11.13
N HIS A 123 1.26 8.94 -9.93
CA HIS A 123 2.52 8.44 -9.34
C HIS A 123 2.50 6.92 -9.09
N TRP A 124 1.32 6.37 -8.86
CA TRP A 124 1.12 4.95 -8.56
C TRP A 124 0.38 4.21 -9.67
N ARG A 125 0.52 4.66 -10.92
CA ARG A 125 -0.19 4.10 -12.07
C ARG A 125 -0.01 2.60 -12.21
N ALA A 126 1.21 2.09 -11.98
CA ALA A 126 1.52 0.67 -12.08
C ALA A 126 0.90 -0.17 -10.95
N THR A 127 0.64 0.43 -9.78
CA THR A 127 0.24 -0.29 -8.56
C THR A 127 -1.16 0.03 -8.08
N SER A 128 -1.77 1.11 -8.59
CA SER A 128 -3.14 1.50 -8.22
C SER A 128 -4.24 0.60 -8.83
N GLY A 129 -3.90 -0.17 -9.85
CA GLY A 129 -4.87 -0.98 -10.60
C GLY A 129 -5.76 -0.16 -11.54
N LYS A 130 -5.53 1.13 -11.69
CA LYS A 130 -6.19 1.98 -12.69
C LYS A 130 -5.34 2.00 -13.95
N LYS A 131 -5.90 1.49 -15.04
CA LYS A 131 -5.36 1.62 -16.39
C LYS A 131 -5.66 3.00 -16.94
#